data_ba24aff023f78a22030e58a56befd48c
#
_entry.id   ba24aff023f78a22030e58a56befd48c
#
_cell.length_a   1.000
_cell.length_b   1.000
_cell.length_c   1.000
_cell.angle_alpha   90.00
_cell.angle_beta   90.00
_cell.angle_gamma   90.00
#
_symmetry.space_group_name_H-M   'P 1'
#
loop_
_entity.id
_entity.type
_entity.pdbx_description
1 polymer ?
#
loop_
_entity_poly.entity_id
_entity_poly.type
_entity_poly.pdbx_seq_one_letter_code
_entity_poly.pdbx_strand_id
1 'polypeptide(L)'
;KKENKKVKEIKIGTMDLVNPDLVARKEKYYEKQLGIKVKIVKFDSGKDVNTALAAGSIDASELGSNPTALGIGNGLNYDVIYIGDIIGSAESLVVKNNANVNSVSQLKGKKIAVPFASTSHYSLLNALKQAGLKESDVKLLDLEPNDIHAAWKRGDIDAAYVWYPVLNNLVKDGKILTGSDKLAKQGIITADLVVARRDFAKSNKNLVVRYIKALNQANDLDQKNKEQSIKDISEILNISESDAKFQRNGFEWIDGKKQLSKEYLGENIANVLKNTADFLKEQGSIKKSPTLKEYKDHVQTKYLKEALEK
;
A
#
# COMPACT_ATOMS: atom_id res chain seq x y z
N LYS A 1 24.76 -16.89 -29.50
CA LYS A 1 24.75 -16.59 -28.03
C LYS A 1 24.40 -15.12 -27.91
N LYS A 2 23.14 -14.79 -27.54
CA LYS A 2 22.78 -13.40 -27.18
C LYS A 2 23.49 -13.12 -25.85
N GLU A 3 24.46 -12.21 -25.86
CA GLU A 3 25.05 -11.67 -24.64
C GLU A 3 23.91 -11.07 -23.81
N ASN A 4 23.73 -11.57 -22.56
CA ASN A 4 22.84 -10.96 -21.57
C ASN A 4 23.44 -9.60 -21.24
N LYS A 5 22.90 -8.52 -21.85
CA LYS A 5 23.27 -7.15 -21.49
C LYS A 5 22.92 -6.95 -20.02
N LYS A 6 23.93 -6.71 -19.18
CA LYS A 6 23.73 -6.32 -17.77
C LYS A 6 22.84 -5.07 -17.72
N VAL A 7 21.82 -5.12 -16.87
CA VAL A 7 20.95 -3.97 -16.58
C VAL A 7 21.79 -2.89 -15.88
N LYS A 8 21.70 -1.67 -16.39
CA LYS A 8 22.46 -0.50 -15.85
C LYS A 8 21.61 0.40 -14.96
N GLU A 9 20.31 0.22 -14.96
CA GLU A 9 19.35 1.01 -14.20
C GLU A 9 18.21 0.10 -13.75
N ILE A 10 17.76 0.30 -12.51
CA ILE A 10 16.50 -0.26 -12.00
C ILE A 10 15.51 0.87 -11.77
N LYS A 11 14.25 0.66 -12.19
CA LYS A 11 13.16 1.61 -12.02
C LYS A 11 12.22 1.11 -10.93
N ILE A 12 12.19 1.85 -9.82
CA ILE A 12 11.41 1.51 -8.63
C ILE A 12 10.28 2.51 -8.47
N GLY A 13 9.05 2.01 -8.49
CA GLY A 13 7.86 2.81 -8.20
C GLY A 13 7.69 3.07 -6.71
N THR A 14 7.15 4.22 -6.37
CA THR A 14 6.81 4.59 -4.99
C THR A 14 5.51 5.39 -4.96
N MET A 15 4.77 5.23 -3.87
CA MET A 15 3.60 6.07 -3.55
C MET A 15 3.90 7.03 -2.39
N ASP A 16 5.15 7.19 -2.00
CA ASP A 16 5.58 7.96 -0.83
C ASP A 16 4.85 7.56 0.48
N LEU A 17 4.57 6.28 0.61
CA LEU A 17 3.96 5.72 1.82
C LEU A 17 4.97 5.68 2.97
N VAL A 18 4.48 5.81 4.19
CA VAL A 18 5.35 5.83 5.37
C VAL A 18 5.72 4.39 5.75
N ASN A 19 6.67 3.85 5.02
CA ASN A 19 7.21 2.51 5.19
C ASN A 19 8.73 2.50 4.91
N PRO A 20 9.40 1.34 4.96
CA PRO A 20 10.85 1.26 4.78
C PRO A 20 11.39 1.87 3.49
N ASP A 21 10.60 1.95 2.41
CA ASP A 21 11.02 2.58 1.16
C ASP A 21 11.53 4.01 1.36
N LEU A 22 10.85 4.82 2.17
CA LEU A 22 11.25 6.21 2.42
C LEU A 22 12.64 6.28 3.09
N VAL A 23 12.88 5.43 4.07
CA VAL A 23 14.16 5.35 4.77
C VAL A 23 15.26 4.84 3.84
N ALA A 24 14.98 3.80 3.06
CA ALA A 24 15.93 3.25 2.09
C ALA A 24 16.34 4.31 1.04
N ARG A 25 15.40 5.13 0.62
CA ARG A 25 15.68 6.23 -0.32
C ARG A 25 16.51 7.33 0.35
N LYS A 26 16.13 7.77 1.53
CA LYS A 26 16.80 8.88 2.23
C LYS A 26 18.23 8.51 2.63
N GLU A 27 18.44 7.31 3.12
CA GLU A 27 19.75 6.79 3.55
C GLU A 27 20.61 6.27 2.39
N LYS A 28 20.09 6.29 1.16
CA LYS A 28 20.79 5.78 -0.03
C LYS A 28 21.07 4.27 0.02
N TYR A 29 20.23 3.50 0.71
CA TYR A 29 20.40 2.06 0.81
C TYR A 29 20.21 1.35 -0.54
N TYR A 30 19.32 1.85 -1.39
CA TYR A 30 19.13 1.28 -2.73
C TYR A 30 20.41 1.38 -3.56
N GLU A 31 21.00 2.56 -3.65
CA GLU A 31 22.23 2.79 -4.41
C GLU A 31 23.40 1.96 -3.87
N LYS A 32 23.53 1.90 -2.55
CA LYS A 32 24.60 1.13 -1.89
C LYS A 32 24.47 -0.37 -2.12
N GLN A 33 23.25 -0.91 -2.05
CA GLN A 33 22.99 -2.34 -2.21
C GLN A 33 22.99 -2.76 -3.69
N LEU A 34 22.38 -1.98 -4.56
CA LEU A 34 22.19 -2.32 -5.97
C LEU A 34 23.43 -2.08 -6.82
N GLY A 35 24.23 -1.06 -6.50
CA GLY A 35 25.46 -0.74 -7.22
C GLY A 35 25.25 -0.30 -8.67
N ILE A 36 24.01 0.04 -9.03
CA ILE A 36 23.61 0.56 -10.36
C ILE A 36 22.76 1.79 -10.17
N LYS A 37 22.46 2.48 -11.27
CA LYS A 37 21.55 3.62 -11.24
C LYS A 37 20.15 3.19 -10.76
N VAL A 38 19.61 3.94 -9.80
CA VAL A 38 18.24 3.75 -9.28
C VAL A 38 17.39 4.93 -9.70
N LYS A 39 16.34 4.65 -10.46
CA LYS A 39 15.34 5.65 -10.84
C LYS A 39 14.09 5.44 -10.00
N ILE A 40 13.71 6.44 -9.22
CA ILE A 40 12.46 6.44 -8.44
C ILE A 40 11.37 7.09 -9.28
N VAL A 41 10.25 6.38 -9.46
CA VAL A 41 9.07 6.85 -10.20
C VAL A 41 7.90 6.98 -9.24
N LYS A 42 7.34 8.17 -9.09
CA LYS A 42 6.26 8.46 -8.15
C LYS A 42 4.90 8.26 -8.77
N PHE A 43 3.98 7.65 -7.99
CA PHE A 43 2.59 7.42 -8.35
C PHE A 43 1.68 7.88 -7.23
N ASP A 44 0.48 8.35 -7.59
CA ASP A 44 -0.53 8.79 -6.62
C ASP A 44 -1.37 7.62 -6.08
N SER A 45 -1.54 6.54 -6.86
CA SER A 45 -2.35 5.39 -6.47
C SER A 45 -1.81 4.05 -6.99
N GLY A 46 -2.26 2.95 -6.37
CA GLY A 46 -1.91 1.61 -6.82
C GLY A 46 -2.45 1.25 -8.20
N LYS A 47 -3.54 1.87 -8.62
CA LYS A 47 -4.07 1.75 -9.98
C LYS A 47 -3.05 2.21 -11.02
N ASP A 48 -2.42 3.36 -10.78
CA ASP A 48 -1.39 3.90 -11.68
C ASP A 48 -0.12 3.05 -11.64
N VAL A 49 0.23 2.48 -10.49
CA VAL A 49 1.33 1.51 -10.36
C VAL A 49 1.08 0.29 -11.25
N ASN A 50 -0.11 -0.30 -11.19
CA ASN A 50 -0.47 -1.44 -12.05
C ASN A 50 -0.36 -1.11 -13.54
N THR A 51 -0.79 0.07 -13.95
CA THR A 51 -0.64 0.54 -15.32
C THR A 51 0.82 0.58 -15.75
N ALA A 52 1.70 1.11 -14.90
CA ALA A 52 3.13 1.18 -15.18
C ALA A 52 3.80 -0.21 -15.19
N LEU A 53 3.42 -1.11 -14.29
CA LEU A 53 3.90 -2.50 -14.29
C LEU A 53 3.47 -3.24 -15.56
N ALA A 54 2.23 -3.10 -15.98
CA ALA A 54 1.71 -3.70 -17.19
C ALA A 54 2.45 -3.21 -18.45
N ALA A 55 2.79 -1.92 -18.48
CA ALA A 55 3.52 -1.30 -19.58
C ALA A 55 5.03 -1.61 -19.57
N GLY A 56 5.55 -2.19 -18.49
CA GLY A 56 7.00 -2.41 -18.30
C GLY A 56 7.77 -1.12 -18.03
N SER A 57 7.09 -0.05 -17.62
CA SER A 57 7.72 1.26 -17.33
C SER A 57 8.49 1.29 -16.02
N ILE A 58 8.19 0.36 -15.11
CA ILE A 58 8.91 0.15 -13.84
C ILE A 58 9.18 -1.34 -13.65
N ASP A 59 10.20 -1.67 -12.85
CA ASP A 59 10.64 -3.05 -12.62
C ASP A 59 10.04 -3.64 -11.33
N ALA A 60 9.89 -2.80 -10.33
CA ALA A 60 9.35 -3.14 -9.02
C ALA A 60 8.66 -1.92 -8.42
N SER A 61 7.79 -2.13 -7.46
CA SER A 61 7.09 -1.04 -6.76
C SER A 61 6.41 -1.53 -5.51
N GLU A 62 6.05 -0.59 -4.65
CA GLU A 62 5.03 -0.79 -3.63
C GLU A 62 3.65 -0.48 -4.21
N LEU A 63 2.63 -1.15 -3.70
CA LEU A 63 1.21 -0.82 -3.91
C LEU A 63 0.35 -1.54 -2.87
N GLY A 64 -0.86 -1.06 -2.67
CA GLY A 64 -1.79 -1.65 -1.73
C GLY A 64 -2.23 -3.07 -2.10
N SER A 65 -2.65 -3.84 -1.11
CA SER A 65 -3.12 -5.23 -1.29
C SER A 65 -4.34 -5.32 -2.21
N ASN A 66 -5.20 -4.32 -2.22
CA ASN A 66 -6.37 -4.31 -3.09
C ASN A 66 -5.98 -4.20 -4.58
N PRO A 67 -5.22 -3.20 -5.02
CA PRO A 67 -4.73 -3.17 -6.40
C PRO A 67 -3.81 -4.35 -6.74
N THR A 68 -3.08 -4.92 -5.78
CA THR A 68 -2.32 -6.14 -5.99
C THR A 68 -3.22 -7.32 -6.35
N ALA A 69 -4.30 -7.54 -5.58
CA ALA A 69 -5.27 -8.59 -5.85
C ALA A 69 -5.92 -8.42 -7.23
N LEU A 70 -6.29 -7.20 -7.59
CA LEU A 70 -6.86 -6.87 -8.89
C LEU A 70 -5.85 -7.06 -10.03
N GLY A 71 -4.62 -6.61 -9.86
CA GLY A 71 -3.57 -6.73 -10.88
C GLY A 71 -3.28 -8.19 -11.21
N ILE A 72 -3.08 -9.02 -10.21
CA ILE A 72 -2.88 -10.47 -10.38
C ILE A 72 -4.13 -11.10 -11.03
N GLY A 73 -5.30 -10.73 -10.56
CA GLY A 73 -6.57 -11.22 -11.10
C GLY A 73 -6.80 -10.84 -12.56
N ASN A 74 -6.26 -9.71 -13.00
CA ASN A 74 -6.30 -9.24 -14.38
C ASN A 74 -5.14 -9.77 -15.24
N GLY A 75 -4.35 -10.69 -14.72
CA GLY A 75 -3.28 -11.35 -15.45
C GLY A 75 -1.95 -10.60 -15.49
N LEU A 76 -1.74 -9.61 -14.64
CA LEU A 76 -0.45 -8.95 -14.53
C LEU A 76 0.62 -9.91 -13.97
N ASN A 77 1.78 -9.91 -14.61
CA ASN A 77 2.81 -10.90 -14.36
C ASN A 77 3.89 -10.38 -13.40
N TYR A 78 3.49 -10.17 -12.14
CA TYR A 78 4.39 -9.82 -11.06
C TYR A 78 4.17 -10.69 -9.82
N ASP A 79 5.16 -10.74 -8.96
CA ASP A 79 5.10 -11.44 -7.67
C ASP A 79 5.23 -10.48 -6.51
N VAL A 80 4.51 -10.78 -5.43
CA VAL A 80 4.72 -10.15 -4.12
C VAL A 80 6.00 -10.73 -3.51
N ILE A 81 6.94 -9.86 -3.15
CA ILE A 81 8.26 -10.27 -2.67
C ILE A 81 8.59 -9.74 -1.27
N TYR A 82 7.82 -8.79 -0.75
CA TYR A 82 8.05 -8.14 0.54
C TYR A 82 6.78 -7.45 1.03
N ILE A 83 6.65 -7.32 2.35
CA ILE A 83 5.58 -6.52 2.95
C ILE A 83 6.17 -5.16 3.33
N GLY A 84 5.72 -4.11 2.65
CA GLY A 84 6.10 -2.75 2.98
C GLY A 84 5.61 -2.37 4.37
N ASP A 85 4.33 -2.57 4.62
CA ASP A 85 3.68 -2.33 5.91
C ASP A 85 2.32 -3.03 5.98
N ILE A 86 1.80 -3.17 7.19
CA ILE A 86 0.39 -3.45 7.45
C ILE A 86 -0.27 -2.11 7.77
N ILE A 87 -1.34 -1.80 7.06
CA ILE A 87 -2.02 -0.51 7.14
C ILE A 87 -2.83 -0.45 8.44
N GLY A 88 -2.62 0.62 9.19
CA GLY A 88 -3.33 0.92 10.42
C GLY A 88 -4.13 2.21 10.31
N SER A 89 -4.03 3.06 11.30
CA SER A 89 -4.76 4.35 11.39
C SER A 89 -4.35 5.36 10.32
N ALA A 90 -3.25 5.14 9.63
CA ALA A 90 -2.79 5.97 8.52
C ALA A 90 -3.77 6.01 7.34
N GLU A 91 -4.71 5.08 7.28
CA GLU A 91 -5.77 5.02 6.29
C GLU A 91 -7.11 4.93 7.03
N SER A 92 -7.92 5.97 6.93
CA SER A 92 -9.10 6.13 7.79
C SER A 92 -10.24 6.86 7.08
N LEU A 93 -11.44 6.66 7.60
CA LEU A 93 -12.67 7.34 7.19
C LEU A 93 -12.84 8.60 8.04
N VAL A 94 -12.74 9.75 7.41
CA VAL A 94 -12.89 11.04 8.03
C VAL A 94 -14.18 11.72 7.53
N VAL A 95 -14.94 12.33 8.43
CA VAL A 95 -16.14 13.10 8.10
C VAL A 95 -15.94 14.55 8.53
N LYS A 96 -16.49 15.49 7.74
CA LYS A 96 -16.48 16.92 8.09
C LYS A 96 -17.16 17.16 9.43
N ASN A 97 -16.60 18.02 10.25
CA ASN A 97 -17.16 18.38 11.55
C ASN A 97 -18.59 18.95 11.42
N ASN A 98 -18.89 19.67 10.35
CA ASN A 98 -20.20 20.28 10.11
C ASN A 98 -21.24 19.33 9.49
N ALA A 99 -20.89 18.07 9.22
CA ALA A 99 -21.83 17.11 8.63
C ALA A 99 -22.80 16.48 9.63
N ASN A 100 -22.62 16.72 10.93
CA ASN A 100 -23.44 16.14 12.02
C ASN A 100 -23.50 14.61 12.00
N VAL A 101 -22.38 13.98 11.68
CA VAL A 101 -22.23 12.52 11.62
C VAL A 101 -21.29 12.07 12.71
N ASN A 102 -21.73 11.14 13.57
CA ASN A 102 -20.95 10.62 14.70
C ASN A 102 -20.62 9.14 14.59
N SER A 103 -21.21 8.44 13.62
CA SER A 103 -20.99 7.02 13.38
C SER A 103 -21.11 6.71 11.91
N VAL A 104 -20.55 5.56 11.49
CA VAL A 104 -20.63 5.10 10.10
C VAL A 104 -22.09 4.94 9.64
N SER A 105 -22.98 4.44 10.51
CA SER A 105 -24.40 4.23 10.18
C SER A 105 -25.15 5.51 9.81
N GLN A 106 -24.65 6.67 10.25
CA GLN A 106 -25.25 7.98 9.96
C GLN A 106 -24.81 8.56 8.60
N LEU A 107 -23.98 7.86 7.86
CA LEU A 107 -23.52 8.30 6.55
C LEU A 107 -24.53 8.14 5.42
N LYS A 108 -25.71 7.60 5.69
CA LYS A 108 -26.77 7.44 4.68
C LYS A 108 -27.06 8.76 3.97
N GLY A 109 -27.04 8.73 2.64
CA GLY A 109 -27.28 9.91 1.79
C GLY A 109 -26.08 10.85 1.64
N LYS A 110 -24.97 10.59 2.31
CA LYS A 110 -23.78 11.45 2.28
C LYS A 110 -22.90 11.16 1.07
N LYS A 111 -22.13 12.17 0.66
CA LYS A 111 -21.14 12.08 -0.41
C LYS A 111 -19.80 11.70 0.19
N ILE A 112 -19.29 10.54 -0.19
CA ILE A 112 -18.04 9.98 0.33
C ILE A 112 -17.07 9.80 -0.83
N ALA A 113 -15.92 10.48 -0.78
CA ALA A 113 -14.87 10.31 -1.77
C ALA A 113 -13.89 9.20 -1.36
N VAL A 114 -13.45 8.43 -2.31
CA VAL A 114 -12.48 7.36 -2.12
C VAL A 114 -11.83 7.03 -3.47
N PRO A 115 -10.51 6.74 -3.50
CA PRO A 115 -9.90 6.21 -4.73
C PRO A 115 -10.41 4.79 -5.00
N PHE A 116 -11.11 4.58 -6.10
CA PHE A 116 -11.64 3.27 -6.46
C PHE A 116 -10.50 2.29 -6.75
N ALA A 117 -10.75 1.01 -6.50
CA ALA A 117 -9.77 -0.08 -6.62
C ALA A 117 -8.56 0.05 -5.65
N SER A 118 -8.68 0.87 -4.62
CA SER A 118 -7.67 1.03 -3.56
C SER A 118 -8.02 0.22 -2.31
N THR A 119 -7.05 0.10 -1.40
CA THR A 119 -7.28 -0.45 -0.06
C THR A 119 -8.34 0.34 0.71
N SER A 120 -8.38 1.67 0.54
CA SER A 120 -9.41 2.53 1.15
C SER A 120 -10.80 2.21 0.62
N HIS A 121 -10.95 1.91 -0.66
CA HIS A 121 -12.22 1.50 -1.24
C HIS A 121 -12.72 0.20 -0.61
N TYR A 122 -11.85 -0.79 -0.53
CA TYR A 122 -12.14 -2.07 0.12
C TYR A 122 -12.53 -1.87 1.60
N SER A 123 -11.76 -1.10 2.33
CA SER A 123 -12.02 -0.82 3.75
C SER A 123 -13.31 -0.05 3.95
N LEU A 124 -13.60 0.94 3.11
CA LEU A 124 -14.86 1.70 3.19
C LEU A 124 -16.08 0.81 2.96
N LEU A 125 -16.06 -0.05 1.94
CA LEU A 125 -17.18 -0.96 1.66
C LEU A 125 -17.41 -1.93 2.81
N ASN A 126 -16.35 -2.43 3.44
CA ASN A 126 -16.46 -3.27 4.64
C ASN A 126 -17.01 -2.50 5.84
N ALA A 127 -16.57 -1.27 6.07
CA ALA A 127 -17.08 -0.43 7.15
C ALA A 127 -18.56 -0.12 6.98
N LEU A 128 -19.01 0.18 5.76
CA LEU A 128 -20.43 0.40 5.43
C LEU A 128 -21.25 -0.87 5.71
N LYS A 129 -20.78 -2.02 5.24
CA LYS A 129 -21.45 -3.32 5.45
C LYS A 129 -21.61 -3.64 6.94
N GLN A 130 -20.57 -3.44 7.75
CA GLN A 130 -20.63 -3.64 9.20
C GLN A 130 -21.62 -2.70 9.89
N ALA A 131 -21.83 -1.52 9.36
CA ALA A 131 -22.78 -0.54 9.89
C ALA A 131 -24.21 -0.76 9.36
N GLY A 132 -24.45 -1.83 8.59
CA GLY A 132 -25.76 -2.15 8.03
C GLY A 132 -26.14 -1.29 6.81
N LEU A 133 -25.17 -0.62 6.18
CA LEU A 133 -25.37 0.17 4.98
C LEU A 133 -24.97 -0.60 3.73
N LYS A 134 -25.73 -0.37 2.66
CA LYS A 134 -25.37 -0.80 1.30
C LYS A 134 -24.61 0.32 0.62
N GLU A 135 -23.83 -0.02 -0.41
CA GLU A 135 -23.17 0.98 -1.26
C GLU A 135 -24.17 1.99 -1.85
N SER A 136 -25.38 1.53 -2.22
CA SER A 136 -26.45 2.38 -2.73
C SER A 136 -27.05 3.35 -1.70
N ASP A 137 -26.78 3.16 -0.41
CA ASP A 137 -27.25 4.08 0.65
C ASP A 137 -26.42 5.36 0.74
N VAL A 138 -25.27 5.40 0.11
CA VAL A 138 -24.35 6.54 0.09
C VAL A 138 -24.03 6.93 -1.35
N LYS A 139 -23.44 8.11 -1.53
CA LYS A 139 -22.96 8.59 -2.83
C LYS A 139 -21.44 8.50 -2.85
N LEU A 140 -20.90 7.45 -3.48
CA LEU A 140 -19.47 7.27 -3.63
C LEU A 140 -18.94 8.07 -4.83
N LEU A 141 -17.84 8.76 -4.62
CA LEU A 141 -17.12 9.54 -5.63
C LEU A 141 -15.73 8.98 -5.80
N ASP A 142 -15.41 8.53 -7.01
CA ASP A 142 -14.07 8.05 -7.36
C ASP A 142 -13.14 9.23 -7.61
N LEU A 143 -12.31 9.54 -6.64
CA LEU A 143 -11.33 10.63 -6.71
C LEU A 143 -9.97 10.14 -6.26
N GLU A 144 -8.93 10.57 -6.96
CA GLU A 144 -7.54 10.38 -6.52
C GLU A 144 -7.25 11.22 -5.25
N PRO A 145 -6.26 10.86 -4.43
CA PRO A 145 -6.02 11.55 -3.15
C PRO A 145 -5.90 13.07 -3.25
N ASN A 146 -5.17 13.59 -4.23
CA ASN A 146 -5.04 15.04 -4.40
C ASN A 146 -6.37 15.71 -4.77
N ASP A 147 -7.20 15.05 -5.55
CA ASP A 147 -8.54 15.56 -5.93
C ASP A 147 -9.50 15.51 -4.75
N ILE A 148 -9.35 14.53 -3.85
CA ILE A 148 -10.10 14.46 -2.59
C ILE A 148 -9.83 15.70 -1.73
N HIS A 149 -8.58 16.09 -1.59
CA HIS A 149 -8.23 17.30 -0.83
C HIS A 149 -8.88 18.55 -1.41
N ALA A 150 -8.85 18.71 -2.72
CA ALA A 150 -9.49 19.85 -3.41
C ALA A 150 -11.03 19.83 -3.24
N ALA A 151 -11.66 18.67 -3.42
CA ALA A 151 -13.12 18.52 -3.26
C ALA A 151 -13.58 18.79 -1.83
N TRP A 152 -12.79 18.36 -0.84
CA TRP A 152 -13.04 18.64 0.57
C TRP A 152 -13.05 20.14 0.86
N LYS A 153 -12.05 20.86 0.36
CA LYS A 153 -11.94 22.31 0.52
C LYS A 153 -13.11 23.06 -0.12
N ARG A 154 -13.58 22.62 -1.29
CA ARG A 154 -14.70 23.23 -2.00
C ARG A 154 -16.06 22.94 -1.35
N GLY A 155 -16.14 21.96 -0.44
CA GLY A 155 -17.39 21.52 0.15
C GLY A 155 -18.22 20.57 -0.74
N ASP A 156 -17.58 19.93 -1.71
CA ASP A 156 -18.25 19.00 -2.65
C ASP A 156 -18.49 17.62 -2.06
N ILE A 157 -17.84 17.28 -0.95
CA ILE A 157 -17.94 15.98 -0.27
C ILE A 157 -18.16 16.16 1.24
N ASP A 158 -18.80 15.17 1.86
CA ASP A 158 -19.07 15.16 3.30
C ASP A 158 -18.03 14.36 4.07
N ALA A 159 -17.46 13.35 3.43
CA ALA A 159 -16.53 12.40 4.02
C ALA A 159 -15.56 11.87 2.98
N ALA A 160 -14.47 11.25 3.45
CA ALA A 160 -13.51 10.57 2.60
C ALA A 160 -12.84 9.42 3.34
N TYR A 161 -12.54 8.34 2.64
CA TYR A 161 -11.64 7.31 3.12
C TYR A 161 -10.36 7.39 2.29
N VAL A 162 -9.26 7.72 2.92
CA VAL A 162 -8.01 8.04 2.23
C VAL A 162 -6.83 7.84 3.19
N TRP A 163 -5.62 7.87 2.65
CA TRP A 163 -4.36 7.68 3.37
C TRP A 163 -3.53 8.97 3.44
N TYR A 164 -2.45 8.91 4.19
CA TYR A 164 -1.50 10.01 4.26
C TYR A 164 -0.80 10.22 2.89
N PRO A 165 -0.40 11.45 2.55
CA PRO A 165 -0.49 12.66 3.39
C PRO A 165 -1.86 13.36 3.37
N VAL A 166 -2.75 13.03 2.43
CA VAL A 166 -4.04 13.73 2.27
C VAL A 166 -4.90 13.65 3.54
N LEU A 167 -5.00 12.48 4.15
CA LEU A 167 -5.76 12.29 5.40
C LEU A 167 -5.39 13.33 6.47
N ASN A 168 -4.08 13.62 6.62
CA ASN A 168 -3.59 14.57 7.61
C ASN A 168 -4.17 15.99 7.41
N ASN A 169 -4.41 16.37 6.16
CA ASN A 169 -5.03 17.67 5.85
C ASN A 169 -6.52 17.69 6.21
N LEU A 170 -7.22 16.57 6.02
CA LEU A 170 -8.67 16.48 6.25
C LEU A 170 -9.02 16.43 7.74
N VAL A 171 -8.19 15.80 8.58
CA VAL A 171 -8.46 15.69 10.02
C VAL A 171 -8.40 17.04 10.75
N LYS A 172 -7.86 18.08 10.12
CA LYS A 172 -7.82 19.44 10.72
C LYS A 172 -9.23 20.02 10.93
N ASP A 173 -10.17 19.70 10.07
CA ASP A 173 -11.56 20.14 10.16
C ASP A 173 -12.55 18.98 10.03
N GLY A 174 -12.10 17.79 10.34
CA GLY A 174 -12.88 16.56 10.33
C GLY A 174 -12.63 15.71 11.55
N LYS A 175 -13.42 14.64 11.67
CA LYS A 175 -13.19 13.62 12.69
C LYS A 175 -13.16 12.22 12.09
N ILE A 176 -12.36 11.37 12.66
CA ILE A 176 -12.25 9.97 12.27
C ILE A 176 -13.46 9.20 12.79
N LEU A 177 -14.18 8.52 11.90
CA LEU A 177 -15.27 7.61 12.27
C LEU A 177 -14.76 6.19 12.50
N THR A 178 -13.86 5.73 11.66
CA THR A 178 -13.19 4.44 11.77
C THR A 178 -11.90 4.47 10.96
N GLY A 179 -11.09 3.43 11.08
CA GLY A 179 -9.83 3.31 10.36
C GLY A 179 -9.46 1.86 10.10
N SER A 180 -8.45 1.67 9.26
CA SER A 180 -7.97 0.34 8.89
C SER A 180 -7.38 -0.43 10.06
N ASP A 181 -6.92 0.25 11.11
CA ASP A 181 -6.50 -0.36 12.39
C ASP A 181 -7.66 -1.09 13.09
N LYS A 182 -8.83 -0.47 13.13
CA LYS A 182 -10.03 -1.06 13.74
C LYS A 182 -10.57 -2.22 12.91
N LEU A 183 -10.57 -2.07 11.58
CA LEU A 183 -10.98 -3.14 10.67
C LEU A 183 -10.04 -4.34 10.75
N ALA A 184 -8.74 -4.12 10.89
CA ALA A 184 -7.74 -5.19 11.04
C ALA A 184 -8.01 -6.05 12.29
N LYS A 185 -8.41 -5.44 13.40
CA LYS A 185 -8.81 -6.15 14.61
C LYS A 185 -10.03 -7.06 14.41
N GLN A 186 -10.82 -6.80 13.38
CA GLN A 186 -11.98 -7.57 13.00
C GLN A 186 -11.69 -8.60 11.89
N GLY A 187 -10.41 -8.78 11.54
CA GLY A 187 -9.96 -9.71 10.51
C GLY A 187 -9.93 -9.14 9.09
N ILE A 188 -10.22 -7.86 8.91
CA ILE A 188 -10.18 -7.18 7.61
C ILE A 188 -8.83 -6.46 7.50
N ILE A 189 -7.83 -7.18 6.99
CA ILE A 189 -6.45 -6.71 6.92
C ILE A 189 -6.19 -6.11 5.54
N THR A 190 -5.55 -4.94 5.53
CA THR A 190 -4.98 -4.33 4.35
C THR A 190 -3.49 -4.08 4.56
N ALA A 191 -2.73 -4.11 3.48
CA ALA A 191 -1.27 -3.98 3.52
C ALA A 191 -0.78 -3.20 2.30
N ASP A 192 0.39 -2.63 2.40
CA ASP A 192 1.17 -2.17 1.26
C ASP A 192 2.23 -3.22 0.96
N LEU A 193 2.21 -3.73 -0.24
CA LEU A 193 3.04 -4.84 -0.67
C LEU A 193 4.09 -4.35 -1.66
N VAL A 194 5.23 -5.03 -1.69
CA VAL A 194 6.28 -4.79 -2.68
C VAL A 194 6.23 -5.90 -3.71
N VAL A 195 6.13 -5.52 -4.97
CA VAL A 195 6.06 -6.45 -6.10
C VAL A 195 7.20 -6.21 -7.08
N ALA A 196 7.58 -7.27 -7.80
CA ALA A 196 8.54 -7.19 -8.90
C ALA A 196 7.99 -7.94 -10.11
N ARG A 197 8.19 -7.39 -11.32
CA ARG A 197 7.80 -8.09 -12.55
C ARG A 197 8.57 -9.41 -12.64
N ARG A 198 7.89 -10.48 -13.00
CA ARG A 198 8.47 -11.83 -13.13
C ARG A 198 9.59 -11.90 -14.16
N ASP A 199 9.43 -11.26 -15.32
CA ASP A 199 10.45 -11.23 -16.35
C ASP A 199 11.73 -10.52 -15.88
N PHE A 200 11.58 -9.39 -15.19
CA PHE A 200 12.71 -8.69 -14.57
C PHE A 200 13.40 -9.55 -13.50
N ALA A 201 12.63 -10.12 -12.58
CA ALA A 201 13.17 -10.93 -11.48
C ALA A 201 13.86 -12.20 -11.99
N LYS A 202 13.34 -12.83 -13.03
CA LYS A 202 13.94 -14.01 -13.66
C LYS A 202 15.33 -13.71 -14.24
N SER A 203 15.48 -12.58 -14.89
CA SER A 203 16.73 -12.17 -15.53
C SER A 203 17.70 -11.46 -14.57
N ASN A 204 17.20 -10.92 -13.46
CA ASN A 204 17.93 -10.04 -12.56
C ASN A 204 17.70 -10.41 -11.08
N LYS A 205 17.74 -11.70 -10.78
CA LYS A 205 17.49 -12.21 -9.41
C LYS A 205 18.33 -11.49 -8.35
N ASN A 206 19.61 -11.26 -8.62
CA ASN A 206 20.52 -10.61 -7.69
C ASN A 206 20.09 -9.16 -7.38
N LEU A 207 19.56 -8.44 -8.37
CA LEU A 207 19.06 -7.08 -8.16
C LEU A 207 17.82 -7.08 -7.27
N VAL A 208 16.91 -8.04 -7.45
CA VAL A 208 15.73 -8.19 -6.59
C VAL A 208 16.15 -8.51 -5.16
N VAL A 209 17.08 -9.42 -4.95
CA VAL A 209 17.61 -9.75 -3.62
C VAL A 209 18.23 -8.52 -2.96
N ARG A 210 19.03 -7.75 -3.68
CA ARG A 210 19.69 -6.54 -3.16
C ARG A 210 18.67 -5.43 -2.87
N TYR A 211 17.63 -5.32 -3.68
CA TYR A 211 16.49 -4.43 -3.40
C TYR A 211 15.86 -4.75 -2.04
N ILE A 212 15.60 -6.02 -1.78
CA ILE A 212 15.05 -6.47 -0.49
C ILE A 212 16.05 -6.23 0.66
N LYS A 213 17.35 -6.43 0.43
CA LYS A 213 18.39 -6.11 1.44
C LYS A 213 18.32 -4.64 1.85
N ALA A 214 18.10 -3.73 0.90
CA ALA A 214 17.94 -2.31 1.19
C ALA A 214 16.70 -2.05 2.07
N LEU A 215 15.58 -2.70 1.77
CA LEU A 215 14.36 -2.59 2.58
C LEU A 215 14.55 -3.17 3.98
N ASN A 216 15.21 -4.32 4.11
CA ASN A 216 15.57 -4.91 5.42
C ASN A 216 16.48 -3.98 6.22
N GLN A 217 17.43 -3.34 5.57
CA GLN A 217 18.34 -2.40 6.21
C GLN A 217 17.57 -1.18 6.76
N ALA A 218 16.59 -0.69 6.03
CA ALA A 218 15.69 0.38 6.47
C ALA A 218 14.82 -0.05 7.65
N ASN A 219 14.27 -1.26 7.61
CA ASN A 219 13.53 -1.87 8.72
C ASN A 219 14.39 -1.97 9.99
N ASP A 220 15.63 -2.44 9.85
CA ASP A 220 16.57 -2.57 10.96
C ASP A 220 16.90 -1.21 11.57
N LEU A 221 17.11 -0.19 10.74
CA LEU A 221 17.34 1.18 11.23
C LEU A 221 16.16 1.66 12.07
N ASP A 222 14.94 1.45 11.62
CA ASP A 222 13.72 1.83 12.35
C ASP A 222 13.64 1.15 13.72
N GLN A 223 13.97 -0.14 13.79
CA GLN A 223 13.96 -0.89 15.05
C GLN A 223 15.05 -0.43 16.03
N LYS A 224 16.25 -0.16 15.52
CA LYS A 224 17.41 0.20 16.34
C LYS A 224 17.47 1.68 16.69
N ASN A 225 16.99 2.54 15.80
CA ASN A 225 17.04 3.98 15.95
C ASN A 225 15.78 4.63 15.34
N LYS A 226 14.69 4.53 16.05
CA LYS A 226 13.39 5.08 15.64
C LYS A 226 13.46 6.58 15.35
N GLU A 227 14.25 7.33 16.12
CA GLU A 227 14.39 8.77 15.93
C GLU A 227 14.99 9.12 14.57
N GLN A 228 16.00 8.35 14.13
CA GLN A 228 16.61 8.56 12.81
C GLN A 228 15.61 8.22 11.70
N SER A 229 14.86 7.15 11.84
CA SER A 229 13.80 6.77 10.90
C SER A 229 12.74 7.87 10.76
N ILE A 230 12.28 8.44 11.85
CA ILE A 230 11.32 9.54 11.87
C ILE A 230 11.91 10.79 11.24
N LYS A 231 13.17 11.11 11.51
CA LYS A 231 13.89 12.23 10.89
C LYS A 231 13.97 12.06 9.37
N ASP A 232 14.30 10.87 8.90
CA ASP A 232 14.35 10.56 7.47
C ASP A 232 12.99 10.76 6.80
N ILE A 233 11.91 10.27 7.43
CA ILE A 233 10.54 10.44 6.95
C ILE A 233 10.18 11.92 6.89
N SER A 234 10.47 12.67 7.95
CA SER A 234 10.24 14.12 8.04
C SER A 234 10.91 14.87 6.89
N GLU A 235 12.18 14.58 6.65
CA GLU A 235 12.97 15.27 5.62
C GLU A 235 12.52 14.90 4.20
N ILE A 236 12.29 13.63 3.90
CA ILE A 236 11.92 13.19 2.54
C ILE A 236 10.51 13.64 2.16
N LEU A 237 9.59 13.69 3.11
CA LEU A 237 8.21 14.16 2.90
C LEU A 237 8.06 15.67 3.11
N ASN A 238 9.09 16.34 3.60
CA ASN A 238 9.06 17.77 3.94
C ASN A 238 7.90 18.13 4.90
N ILE A 239 7.84 17.38 6.01
CA ILE A 239 6.86 17.56 7.09
C ILE A 239 7.59 17.67 8.42
N SER A 240 6.90 18.10 9.48
CA SER A 240 7.47 18.16 10.83
C SER A 240 7.80 16.75 11.35
N GLU A 241 8.74 16.66 12.29
CA GLU A 241 9.05 15.39 12.95
C GLU A 241 7.85 14.87 13.75
N SER A 242 7.05 15.76 14.33
CA SER A 242 5.80 15.41 15.02
C SER A 242 4.80 14.72 14.07
N ASP A 243 4.60 15.30 12.89
CA ASP A 243 3.74 14.71 11.85
C ASP A 243 4.31 13.37 11.34
N ALA A 244 5.62 13.33 11.12
CA ALA A 244 6.29 12.10 10.69
C ALA A 244 6.12 10.97 11.70
N LYS A 245 6.27 11.25 12.99
CA LYS A 245 6.06 10.29 14.08
C LYS A 245 4.62 9.79 14.11
N PHE A 246 3.67 10.70 14.01
CA PHE A 246 2.25 10.36 13.98
C PHE A 246 1.90 9.44 12.80
N GLN A 247 2.39 9.78 11.60
CA GLN A 247 2.19 8.97 10.41
C GLN A 247 2.89 7.61 10.50
N ARG A 248 4.14 7.59 11.01
CA ARG A 248 4.88 6.33 11.20
C ARG A 248 4.11 5.36 12.10
N ASN A 249 3.50 5.86 13.16
CA ASN A 249 2.71 5.06 14.09
C ASN A 249 1.38 4.56 13.48
N GLY A 250 0.98 5.09 12.35
CA GLY A 250 -0.21 4.66 11.59
C GLY A 250 -0.01 3.41 10.73
N PHE A 251 1.23 2.88 10.69
CA PHE A 251 1.61 1.67 9.95
C PHE A 251 2.38 0.72 10.85
N GLU A 252 2.23 -0.57 10.63
CA GLU A 252 3.06 -1.60 11.25
C GLU A 252 4.12 -2.07 10.25
N TRP A 253 5.40 -1.91 10.61
CA TRP A 253 6.52 -2.43 9.81
C TRP A 253 6.91 -3.80 10.36
N ILE A 254 7.02 -4.78 9.46
CA ILE A 254 7.28 -6.16 9.84
C ILE A 254 8.74 -6.49 9.56
N ASP A 255 9.45 -6.95 10.58
CA ASP A 255 10.82 -7.45 10.43
C ASP A 255 10.91 -8.49 9.31
N GLY A 256 11.98 -8.41 8.49
CA GLY A 256 12.14 -9.27 7.32
C GLY A 256 12.10 -10.76 7.65
N LYS A 257 12.73 -11.18 8.73
CA LYS A 257 12.69 -12.59 9.17
C LYS A 257 11.26 -13.01 9.56
N LYS A 258 10.54 -12.15 10.29
CA LYS A 258 9.16 -12.40 10.71
C LYS A 258 8.22 -12.49 9.51
N GLN A 259 8.49 -11.76 8.42
CA GLN A 259 7.70 -11.82 7.20
C GLN A 259 7.62 -13.22 6.58
N LEU A 260 8.60 -14.09 6.82
CA LEU A 260 8.61 -15.45 6.31
C LEU A 260 7.63 -16.38 7.03
N SER A 261 7.10 -15.97 8.18
CA SER A 261 6.15 -16.78 8.94
C SER A 261 4.81 -16.94 8.24
N LYS A 262 4.03 -17.93 8.68
CA LYS A 262 2.67 -18.22 8.16
C LYS A 262 1.71 -17.04 8.33
N GLU A 263 1.95 -16.17 9.31
CA GLU A 263 1.14 -14.97 9.55
C GLU A 263 1.26 -13.95 8.41
N TYR A 264 2.36 -13.98 7.67
CA TYR A 264 2.70 -13.00 6.63
C TYR A 264 2.92 -13.66 5.26
N LEU A 265 4.10 -13.50 4.67
CA LEU A 265 4.38 -14.01 3.31
C LEU A 265 4.33 -15.53 3.22
N GLY A 266 4.60 -16.24 4.31
CA GLY A 266 4.59 -17.70 4.32
C GLY A 266 3.24 -18.32 3.97
N GLU A 267 2.14 -17.63 4.31
CA GLU A 267 0.78 -18.14 4.02
C GLU A 267 -0.27 -17.03 3.93
N ASN A 268 -0.38 -16.16 4.96
CA ASN A 268 -1.55 -15.31 5.15
C ASN A 268 -1.70 -14.21 4.09
N ILE A 269 -0.64 -13.72 3.50
CA ILE A 269 -0.75 -12.67 2.44
C ILE A 269 -1.55 -13.20 1.24
N ALA A 270 -1.35 -14.46 0.85
CA ALA A 270 -2.17 -15.06 -0.20
C ALA A 270 -3.66 -15.13 0.20
N ASN A 271 -3.95 -15.43 1.47
CA ASN A 271 -5.32 -15.41 2.00
C ASN A 271 -5.92 -13.99 1.96
N VAL A 272 -5.15 -12.98 2.33
CA VAL A 272 -5.57 -11.57 2.25
C VAL A 272 -5.94 -11.19 0.82
N LEU A 273 -5.10 -11.55 -0.15
CA LEU A 273 -5.37 -11.29 -1.58
C LEU A 273 -6.63 -12.03 -2.06
N LYS A 274 -6.79 -13.30 -1.68
CA LYS A 274 -7.97 -14.10 -2.02
C LYS A 274 -9.25 -13.51 -1.42
N ASN A 275 -9.24 -13.17 -0.15
CA ASN A 275 -10.39 -12.57 0.53
C ASN A 275 -10.77 -11.22 -0.08
N THR A 276 -9.76 -10.42 -0.44
CA THR A 276 -9.96 -9.15 -1.13
C THR A 276 -10.64 -9.36 -2.49
N ALA A 277 -10.16 -10.31 -3.28
CA ALA A 277 -10.74 -10.61 -4.59
C ALA A 277 -12.16 -11.16 -4.48
N ASP A 278 -12.44 -12.03 -3.52
CA ASP A 278 -13.78 -12.56 -3.28
C ASP A 278 -14.77 -11.46 -2.92
N PHE A 279 -14.35 -10.53 -2.06
CA PHE A 279 -15.16 -9.37 -1.70
C PHE A 279 -15.44 -8.49 -2.92
N LEU A 280 -14.42 -8.20 -3.73
CA LEU A 280 -14.58 -7.39 -4.95
C LEU A 280 -15.49 -8.06 -5.98
N LYS A 281 -15.45 -9.38 -6.08
CA LYS A 281 -16.39 -10.14 -6.91
C LYS A 281 -17.83 -10.00 -6.39
N GLU A 282 -18.02 -10.15 -5.09
CA GLU A 282 -19.34 -9.96 -4.43
C GLU A 282 -19.91 -8.58 -4.69
N GLN A 283 -19.03 -7.53 -4.69
CA GLN A 283 -19.40 -6.15 -4.99
C GLN A 283 -19.59 -5.87 -6.49
N GLY A 284 -19.34 -6.85 -7.35
CA GLY A 284 -19.45 -6.67 -8.79
C GLY A 284 -18.29 -5.93 -9.45
N SER A 285 -17.21 -5.67 -8.71
CA SER A 285 -16.02 -4.95 -9.23
C SER A 285 -15.16 -5.80 -10.15
N ILE A 286 -15.20 -7.11 -9.98
CA ILE A 286 -14.55 -8.10 -10.84
C ILE A 286 -15.50 -9.24 -11.14
N LYS A 287 -15.35 -9.86 -12.32
CA LYS A 287 -16.25 -10.95 -12.75
C LYS A 287 -15.85 -12.30 -12.18
N LYS A 288 -14.55 -12.55 -12.03
CA LYS A 288 -13.99 -13.83 -11.57
C LYS A 288 -12.91 -13.56 -10.52
N SER A 289 -13.04 -14.20 -9.37
CA SER A 289 -12.02 -14.21 -8.33
C SER A 289 -11.00 -15.31 -8.63
N PRO A 290 -9.68 -15.02 -8.67
CA PRO A 290 -8.66 -16.05 -8.75
C PRO A 290 -8.76 -17.06 -7.58
N THR A 291 -8.21 -18.25 -7.78
CA THR A 291 -8.12 -19.25 -6.72
C THR A 291 -7.04 -18.87 -5.70
N LEU A 292 -7.13 -19.44 -4.51
CA LEU A 292 -6.09 -19.28 -3.49
C LEU A 292 -4.73 -19.77 -4.01
N LYS A 293 -4.71 -20.86 -4.77
CA LYS A 293 -3.49 -21.38 -5.40
C LYS A 293 -2.85 -20.37 -6.34
N GLU A 294 -3.64 -19.68 -7.17
CA GLU A 294 -3.15 -18.64 -8.08
C GLU A 294 -2.50 -17.52 -7.29
N TYR A 295 -3.09 -17.06 -6.17
CA TYR A 295 -2.47 -16.07 -5.32
C TYR A 295 -1.20 -16.58 -4.65
N LYS A 296 -1.19 -17.81 -4.16
CA LYS A 296 0.03 -18.44 -3.59
C LYS A 296 1.17 -18.47 -4.60
N ASP A 297 0.87 -18.76 -5.87
CA ASP A 297 1.86 -18.78 -6.95
C ASP A 297 2.46 -17.40 -7.24
N HIS A 298 1.80 -16.32 -6.83
CA HIS A 298 2.25 -14.94 -6.98
C HIS A 298 2.89 -14.35 -5.71
N VAL A 299 3.08 -15.14 -4.66
CA VAL A 299 3.81 -14.74 -3.44
C VAL A 299 5.12 -15.54 -3.38
N GLN A 300 6.25 -14.86 -3.53
CA GLN A 300 7.57 -15.48 -3.60
C GLN A 300 8.42 -15.09 -2.40
N THR A 301 8.70 -16.06 -1.53
CA THR A 301 9.56 -15.87 -0.34
C THR A 301 11.05 -16.06 -0.62
N LYS A 302 11.42 -16.64 -1.75
CA LYS A 302 12.80 -17.01 -2.07
C LYS A 302 13.79 -15.84 -2.08
N TYR A 303 13.36 -14.69 -2.56
CA TYR A 303 14.21 -13.49 -2.62
C TYR A 303 14.51 -12.94 -1.22
N LEU A 304 13.50 -12.90 -0.36
CA LEU A 304 13.66 -12.48 1.04
C LEU A 304 14.54 -13.47 1.82
N LYS A 305 14.33 -14.78 1.62
CA LYS A 305 15.18 -15.81 2.24
C LYS A 305 16.65 -15.60 1.88
N GLU A 306 16.95 -15.38 0.61
CA GLU A 306 18.31 -15.13 0.14
C GLU A 306 18.86 -13.79 0.67
N ALA A 307 18.03 -12.76 0.74
CA ALA A 307 18.44 -11.46 1.30
C ALA A 307 18.80 -11.52 2.79
N LEU A 308 18.28 -12.50 3.53
CA LEU A 308 18.57 -12.72 4.96
C LEU A 308 19.78 -13.61 5.19
N GLU A 309 20.31 -14.28 4.18
CA GLU A 309 21.53 -15.05 4.26
C GLU A 309 22.73 -14.10 4.41
N LYS A 310 23.72 -14.49 5.27
CA LYS A 310 24.93 -13.70 5.53
C LYS A 310 26.04 -14.01 4.50
#